data_b80dace449fa2cf5c417a44bebd25d85
#
_entry.id   b80dace449fa2cf5c417a44bebd25d85
#
_cell.length_a   1.000
_cell.length_b   1.000
_cell.length_c   1.000
_cell.angle_alpha   90.00
_cell.angle_beta   90.00
_cell.angle_gamma   90.00
#
_symmetry.space_group_name_H-M   'P 1'
#
loop_
_entity.id
_entity.type
_entity.pdbx_description
1 polymer ?
#
loop_
_entity_poly.entity_id
_entity_poly.type
_entity_poly.pdbx_seq_one_letter_code
_entity_poly.pdbx_strand_id
1 'polypeptide(L)'
;NRDVSGLGVDHLNDLDLNNIYQVEIVKGPSSLLYANGSIGGIISVVDDCIAEMDFAGSEFSAGYEKQSVNDGNAQNFNFKDNVAGFNVNFGYSKIELGNFDIPDGAILHEEEEHEGEEEEHEEENLGFVNNSDYMTEATKFGISKTGDWGYLGFSVDNLESVYGIPFHGEEHEEHE
;
A
#
# COMPACT_ATOMS: atom_id res chain seq x y z
N ASN A 1 -3.66 11.47 -5.47
CA ASN A 1 -3.85 10.33 -6.34
C ASN A 1 -2.49 9.87 -6.83
N ARG A 2 -1.95 8.82 -6.24
CA ARG A 2 -0.74 8.14 -6.71
C ARG A 2 -1.19 6.93 -7.53
N ASP A 3 -1.28 7.08 -8.81
CA ASP A 3 -1.36 5.97 -9.73
C ASP A 3 0.03 5.82 -10.36
N VAL A 4 0.77 4.86 -9.90
CA VAL A 4 2.07 4.46 -10.46
C VAL A 4 1.92 3.29 -11.41
N SER A 5 0.71 2.70 -11.48
CA SER A 5 0.53 1.44 -12.20
C SER A 5 0.42 1.62 -13.72
N GLY A 6 0.09 2.78 -14.20
CA GLY A 6 -0.17 2.90 -15.63
C GLY A 6 -1.14 1.82 -16.10
N LEU A 7 -0.74 0.99 -17.05
CA LEU A 7 -1.46 -0.18 -17.53
C LEU A 7 -0.81 -1.52 -17.15
N GLY A 8 0.27 -1.48 -16.35
CA GLY A 8 0.99 -2.68 -15.92
C GLY A 8 0.28 -3.41 -14.78
N VAL A 9 0.29 -4.73 -14.83
CA VAL A 9 -0.26 -5.59 -13.76
C VAL A 9 0.66 -5.70 -12.55
N ASP A 10 1.89 -5.22 -12.69
CA ASP A 10 2.99 -5.42 -11.75
C ASP A 10 3.11 -4.31 -10.72
N HIS A 11 2.19 -3.36 -10.74
CA HIS A 11 2.26 -2.19 -9.88
C HIS A 11 1.26 -2.25 -8.74
N LEU A 12 1.74 -1.99 -7.53
CA LEU A 12 0.91 -1.89 -6.34
C LEU A 12 0.43 -0.45 -6.14
N ASN A 13 -0.83 -0.31 -5.77
CA ASN A 13 -1.35 0.96 -5.29
C ASN A 13 -1.04 1.08 -3.80
N ASP A 14 0.00 1.85 -3.50
CA ASP A 14 0.37 2.12 -2.11
C ASP A 14 -0.61 3.11 -1.48
N LEU A 15 -1.36 2.63 -0.52
CA LEU A 15 -2.25 3.40 0.31
C LEU A 15 -1.91 3.13 1.77
N ASP A 16 -1.52 4.18 2.50
CA ASP A 16 -1.47 4.08 3.95
C ASP A 16 -2.89 3.99 4.48
N LEU A 17 -3.25 2.79 4.96
CA LEU A 17 -4.57 2.49 5.51
C LEU A 17 -4.67 2.79 7.02
N ASN A 18 -3.61 3.33 7.62
CA ASN A 18 -3.65 3.78 9.01
C ASN A 18 -4.33 5.15 9.11
N ASN A 19 -5.08 5.36 10.16
CA ASN A 19 -5.85 6.60 10.39
C ASN A 19 -6.90 6.91 9.33
N ILE A 20 -7.54 5.89 8.78
CA ILE A 20 -8.68 6.09 7.90
C ILE A 20 -9.88 6.51 8.74
N TYR A 21 -10.43 7.67 8.40
CA TYR A 21 -11.68 8.14 8.95
C TYR A 21 -12.89 7.59 8.19
N GLN A 22 -12.79 7.56 6.85
CA GLN A 22 -13.89 7.16 5.99
C GLN A 22 -13.39 6.56 4.69
N VAL A 23 -14.08 5.54 4.21
CA VAL A 23 -13.90 4.98 2.86
C VAL A 23 -15.18 5.19 2.07
N GLU A 24 -15.09 5.86 0.95
CA GLU A 24 -16.19 6.10 0.02
C GLU A 24 -16.01 5.29 -1.25
N ILE A 25 -17.03 4.54 -1.63
CA ILE A 25 -17.04 3.78 -2.88
C ILE A 25 -18.07 4.41 -3.82
N VAL A 26 -17.60 5.07 -4.87
CA VAL A 26 -18.44 5.69 -5.90
C VAL A 26 -18.39 4.81 -7.15
N LYS A 27 -19.53 4.27 -7.56
CA LYS A 27 -19.66 3.36 -8.69
C LYS A 27 -20.31 4.06 -9.90
N GLY A 28 -19.89 3.62 -11.07
CA GLY A 28 -20.48 4.05 -12.36
C GLY A 28 -20.05 5.46 -12.79
N PRO A 29 -20.76 6.10 -13.71
CA PRO A 29 -20.34 7.34 -14.36
C PRO A 29 -20.10 8.52 -13.42
N SER A 30 -20.67 8.50 -12.21
CA SER A 30 -20.46 9.53 -11.19
C SER A 30 -19.00 9.61 -10.72
N SER A 31 -18.24 8.53 -10.89
CA SER A 31 -16.81 8.50 -10.55
C SER A 31 -15.96 9.48 -11.38
N LEU A 32 -16.41 9.83 -12.60
CA LEU A 32 -15.75 10.80 -13.47
C LEU A 32 -15.69 12.22 -12.88
N LEU A 33 -16.55 12.54 -11.90
CA LEU A 33 -16.52 13.81 -11.17
C LEU A 33 -15.31 13.90 -10.23
N TYR A 34 -14.73 12.77 -9.86
CA TYR A 34 -13.64 12.69 -8.88
C TYR A 34 -12.29 12.43 -9.53
N ALA A 35 -12.23 11.66 -10.60
CA ALA A 35 -10.98 11.37 -11.30
C ALA A 35 -11.20 11.08 -12.78
N ASN A 36 -10.31 11.60 -13.62
CA ASN A 36 -10.31 11.32 -15.06
C ASN A 36 -9.96 9.83 -15.29
N GLY A 37 -10.74 9.17 -16.14
CA GLY A 37 -10.47 7.77 -16.50
C GLY A 37 -11.09 6.72 -15.58
N SER A 38 -11.79 7.11 -14.51
CA SER A 38 -12.46 6.18 -13.58
C SER A 38 -13.82 5.70 -14.11
N ILE A 39 -13.81 4.86 -15.13
CA ILE A 39 -15.04 4.40 -15.83
C ILE A 39 -15.85 3.44 -14.95
N GLY A 40 -15.21 2.58 -14.17
CA GLY A 40 -15.87 1.56 -13.34
C GLY A 40 -16.28 2.05 -11.96
N GLY A 41 -15.58 3.02 -11.42
CA GLY A 41 -15.78 3.54 -10.06
C GLY A 41 -14.46 3.99 -9.44
N ILE A 42 -14.56 4.56 -8.25
CA ILE A 42 -13.42 4.93 -7.42
C ILE A 42 -13.63 4.47 -5.98
N ILE A 43 -12.52 4.26 -5.29
CA ILE A 43 -12.47 4.14 -3.83
C ILE A 43 -11.72 5.37 -3.33
N SER A 44 -12.42 6.22 -2.59
CA SER A 44 -11.84 7.40 -1.94
C SER A 44 -11.59 7.08 -0.48
N VAL A 45 -10.36 7.29 -0.04
CA VAL A 45 -9.97 7.13 1.36
C VAL A 45 -9.76 8.52 1.95
N VAL A 46 -10.49 8.81 3.01
CA VAL A 46 -10.43 10.09 3.72
C VAL A 46 -9.79 9.84 5.07
N ASP A 47 -8.75 10.59 5.38
CA ASP A 47 -8.14 10.63 6.70
C ASP A 47 -8.57 11.89 7.47
N ASP A 48 -8.26 11.93 8.75
CA ASP A 48 -8.51 13.08 9.63
C ASP A 48 -7.21 13.83 9.98
N CYS A 49 -6.23 13.77 9.10
CA CYS A 49 -4.94 14.43 9.31
C CYS A 49 -5.11 15.94 9.54
N ILE A 50 -6.06 16.56 8.85
CA ILE A 50 -6.53 17.93 9.12
C ILE A 50 -7.92 17.85 9.74
N ALA A 51 -8.00 18.02 11.04
CA ALA A 51 -9.28 17.97 11.75
C ALA A 51 -10.16 19.19 11.43
N GLU A 52 -11.42 18.94 11.08
CA GLU A 52 -12.44 19.95 10.79
C GLU A 52 -13.19 20.38 12.06
N MET A 53 -13.07 19.59 13.14
CA MET A 53 -13.64 19.86 14.45
C MET A 53 -12.58 19.61 15.52
N ASP A 54 -12.73 20.25 16.68
CA ASP A 54 -11.81 20.06 17.78
C ASP A 54 -11.88 18.62 18.32
N PHE A 55 -10.71 18.02 18.49
CA PHE A 55 -10.61 16.73 19.18
C PHE A 55 -11.09 16.86 20.62
N ALA A 56 -11.92 15.92 21.06
CA ALA A 56 -12.51 15.93 22.39
C ALA A 56 -11.50 15.59 23.51
N GLY A 57 -10.33 15.08 23.15
CA GLY A 57 -9.27 14.70 24.08
C GLY A 57 -8.14 13.99 23.37
N SER A 58 -7.14 13.58 24.14
CA SER A 58 -6.00 12.83 23.62
C SER A 58 -6.41 11.42 23.25
N GLU A 59 -6.07 11.01 22.06
CA GLU A 59 -6.20 9.65 21.56
C GLU A 59 -4.82 9.10 21.18
N PHE A 60 -4.57 7.86 21.60
CA PHE A 60 -3.32 7.17 21.32
C PHE A 60 -3.64 5.74 20.90
N SER A 61 -3.01 5.28 19.83
CA SER A 61 -3.01 3.88 19.47
C SER A 61 -1.64 3.42 19.00
N ALA A 62 -1.29 2.17 19.32
CA ALA A 62 -0.11 1.51 18.82
C ALA A 62 -0.43 0.05 18.52
N GLY A 63 0.10 -0.48 17.44
CA GLY A 63 -0.08 -1.86 17.02
C GLY A 63 1.21 -2.47 16.53
N TYR A 64 1.33 -3.79 16.74
CA TYR A 64 2.37 -4.61 16.18
C TYR A 64 1.77 -5.93 15.71
N GLU A 65 2.12 -6.34 14.51
CA GLU A 65 1.69 -7.59 13.90
C GLU A 65 2.91 -8.35 13.38
N LYS A 66 2.90 -9.68 13.53
CA LYS A 66 3.87 -10.56 12.90
C LYS A 66 3.15 -11.58 12.02
N GLN A 67 3.66 -11.77 10.81
CA GLN A 67 3.15 -12.72 9.82
C GLN A 67 4.18 -13.83 9.64
N SER A 68 3.72 -15.10 9.64
CA SER A 68 4.61 -16.25 9.50
C SER A 68 4.83 -16.68 8.05
N VAL A 69 3.92 -16.32 7.15
CA VAL A 69 3.94 -16.73 5.74
C VAL A 69 5.06 -16.05 4.93
N ASN A 70 5.58 -14.95 5.43
CA ASN A 70 6.60 -14.13 4.77
C ASN A 70 7.59 -13.51 5.76
N ASP A 71 7.67 -14.07 6.97
CA ASP A 71 8.47 -13.54 8.07
C ASP A 71 8.22 -12.04 8.34
N GLY A 72 7.04 -11.57 7.92
CA GLY A 72 6.69 -10.17 7.92
C GLY A 72 6.40 -9.61 9.29
N ASN A 73 6.58 -8.30 9.41
CA ASN A 73 6.16 -7.53 10.56
C ASN A 73 5.53 -6.20 10.12
N ALA A 74 4.54 -5.75 10.90
CA ALA A 74 3.92 -4.46 10.73
C ALA A 74 3.81 -3.76 12.09
N GLN A 75 4.06 -2.48 12.10
CA GLN A 75 3.92 -1.63 13.28
C GLN A 75 3.26 -0.32 12.92
N ASN A 76 2.42 0.18 13.81
CA ASN A 76 1.78 1.46 13.65
C ASN A 76 1.70 2.21 14.98
N PHE A 77 1.65 3.52 14.87
CA PHE A 77 1.55 4.44 15.98
C PHE A 77 0.71 5.63 15.55
N ASN A 78 -0.29 6.01 16.33
CA ASN A 78 -1.12 7.17 16.07
C ASN A 78 -1.35 7.96 17.33
N PHE A 79 -1.33 9.27 17.21
CA PHE A 79 -1.58 10.21 18.28
C PHE A 79 -2.41 11.40 17.77
N LYS A 80 -3.44 11.75 18.51
CA LYS A 80 -4.28 12.93 18.27
C LYS A 80 -4.53 13.65 19.58
N ASP A 81 -4.51 14.97 19.56
CA ASP A 81 -4.85 15.78 20.70
C ASP A 81 -5.26 17.20 20.27
N ASN A 82 -5.97 17.91 21.16
CA ASN A 82 -6.16 19.34 21.05
C ASN A 82 -5.30 20.05 22.08
N VAL A 83 -4.24 20.68 21.60
CA VAL A 83 -3.26 21.38 22.44
C VAL A 83 -3.43 22.88 22.27
N ALA A 84 -3.87 23.55 23.32
CA ALA A 84 -4.07 25.01 23.35
C ALA A 84 -4.98 25.53 22.22
N GLY A 85 -6.00 24.77 21.82
CA GLY A 85 -6.93 25.11 20.76
C GLY A 85 -6.42 24.85 19.35
N PHE A 86 -5.37 24.05 19.22
CA PHE A 86 -4.90 23.49 17.95
C PHE A 86 -5.05 21.98 17.98
N ASN A 87 -5.68 21.43 16.98
CA ASN A 87 -5.70 19.98 16.76
C ASN A 87 -4.37 19.55 16.18
N VAL A 88 -3.76 18.56 16.79
CA VAL A 88 -2.50 17.95 16.34
C VAL A 88 -2.76 16.47 16.07
N ASN A 89 -2.30 15.99 14.92
CA ASN A 89 -2.40 14.60 14.51
C ASN A 89 -1.01 14.13 14.07
N PHE A 90 -0.59 12.95 14.55
CA PHE A 90 0.63 12.29 14.13
C PHE A 90 0.35 10.81 13.89
N GLY A 91 0.78 10.30 12.75
CA GLY A 91 0.71 8.90 12.38
C GLY A 91 2.05 8.41 11.86
N TYR A 92 2.39 7.19 12.24
CA TYR A 92 3.54 6.45 11.73
C TYR A 92 3.13 5.01 11.48
N SER A 93 3.54 4.45 10.35
CA SER A 93 3.39 3.03 10.06
C SER A 93 4.62 2.51 9.32
N LYS A 94 4.95 1.26 9.58
CA LYS A 94 5.99 0.54 8.85
C LYS A 94 5.54 -0.91 8.67
N ILE A 95 5.67 -1.41 7.46
CA ILE A 95 5.41 -2.79 7.08
C ILE A 95 6.66 -3.31 6.38
N GLU A 96 7.15 -4.45 6.81
CA GLU A 96 8.26 -5.17 6.20
C GLU A 96 7.83 -6.63 6.02
N LEU A 97 7.75 -7.07 4.80
CA LEU A 97 7.39 -8.44 4.41
C LEU A 97 8.54 -9.03 3.61
N GLY A 98 8.98 -10.22 3.98
CA GLY A 98 9.88 -11.02 3.15
C GLY A 98 9.14 -11.71 2.02
N ASN A 99 9.83 -12.56 1.29
CA ASN A 99 9.23 -13.37 0.23
C ASN A 99 8.15 -14.30 0.80
N PHE A 100 7.08 -14.52 0.04
CA PHE A 100 6.00 -15.43 0.43
C PHE A 100 6.45 -16.87 0.35
N ASP A 101 6.35 -17.60 1.48
CA ASP A 101 6.54 -19.03 1.52
C ASP A 101 5.40 -19.75 0.78
N ILE A 102 5.74 -20.72 -0.03
CA ILE A 102 4.79 -21.55 -0.78
C ILE A 102 5.07 -23.04 -0.50
N PRO A 103 4.04 -23.89 -0.53
CA PRO A 103 4.23 -25.33 -0.43
C PRO A 103 5.07 -25.88 -1.59
N ASP A 104 5.83 -26.94 -1.33
CA ASP A 104 6.57 -27.64 -2.35
C ASP A 104 5.65 -28.08 -3.50
N GLY A 105 6.07 -27.83 -4.74
CA GLY A 105 5.31 -28.16 -5.94
C GLY A 105 4.13 -27.21 -6.24
N ALA A 106 4.04 -26.07 -5.57
CA ALA A 106 2.99 -25.07 -5.85
C ALA A 106 3.24 -24.30 -7.16
N ILE A 107 4.46 -24.24 -7.66
CA ILE A 107 4.79 -23.67 -8.97
C ILE A 107 4.73 -24.81 -9.98
N LEU A 108 3.79 -24.73 -10.92
CA LEU A 108 3.73 -25.61 -12.07
C LEU A 108 4.51 -24.93 -13.20
N HIS A 109 5.65 -25.52 -13.57
CA HIS A 109 6.32 -25.14 -14.81
C HIS A 109 5.59 -25.84 -15.96
N GLU A 110 5.14 -25.10 -16.97
CA GLU A 110 4.73 -25.70 -18.23
C GLU A 110 6.02 -26.21 -18.92
N GLU A 111 6.19 -27.51 -18.97
CA GLU A 111 7.25 -28.15 -19.77
C GLU A 111 6.90 -27.89 -21.25
N GLU A 112 7.41 -26.82 -21.85
CA GLU A 112 7.45 -26.74 -23.30
C GLU A 112 8.49 -27.76 -23.81
N GLU A 113 8.02 -28.79 -24.52
CA GLU A 113 8.85 -29.81 -25.18
C GLU A 113 9.70 -29.13 -26.28
N HIS A 114 10.79 -28.49 -25.90
CA HIS A 114 11.84 -28.15 -26.84
C HIS A 114 12.74 -29.40 -27.09
N GLU A 115 12.49 -30.06 -28.23
CA GLU A 115 13.42 -31.07 -28.76
C GLU A 115 14.76 -30.39 -29.12
N GLY A 116 15.74 -30.45 -28.24
CA GLY A 116 17.15 -30.19 -28.58
C GLY A 116 17.86 -29.24 -27.60
N GLU A 117 18.72 -29.89 -26.84
CA GLU A 117 19.76 -29.43 -25.94
C GLU A 117 19.38 -29.48 -24.46
N GLU A 118 19.89 -30.54 -23.80
CA GLU A 118 19.84 -30.74 -22.35
C GLU A 118 20.75 -29.70 -21.65
N GLU A 119 20.26 -28.49 -21.47
CA GLU A 119 20.77 -27.65 -20.40
C GLU A 119 19.87 -27.93 -19.17
N GLU A 120 20.43 -28.67 -18.20
CA GLU A 120 19.83 -28.90 -16.90
C GLU A 120 19.70 -27.54 -16.19
N HIS A 121 18.65 -26.81 -16.47
CA HIS A 121 18.20 -25.75 -15.58
C HIS A 121 17.59 -26.42 -14.34
N GLU A 122 18.43 -26.72 -13.36
CA GLU A 122 17.96 -27.01 -12.01
C GLU A 122 17.25 -25.74 -11.50
N GLU A 123 16.00 -25.58 -11.87
CA GLU A 123 15.13 -24.62 -11.19
C GLU A 123 14.89 -25.15 -9.79
N GLU A 124 15.68 -24.63 -8.86
CA GLU A 124 15.55 -24.92 -7.44
C GLU A 124 14.13 -24.54 -7.02
N ASN A 125 13.36 -25.53 -6.58
CA ASN A 125 12.10 -25.28 -5.88
C ASN A 125 12.41 -24.59 -4.54
N LEU A 126 12.48 -23.27 -4.58
CA LEU A 126 12.95 -22.45 -3.47
C LEU A 126 12.00 -22.48 -2.27
N GLY A 127 10.77 -23.02 -2.40
CA GLY A 127 9.77 -23.01 -1.35
C GLY A 127 9.21 -21.62 -1.03
N PHE A 128 9.54 -20.63 -1.84
CA PHE A 128 9.01 -19.26 -1.74
C PHE A 128 8.94 -18.60 -3.13
N VAL A 129 8.11 -17.57 -3.23
CA VAL A 129 8.00 -16.73 -4.44
C VAL A 129 9.13 -15.69 -4.41
N ASN A 130 10.05 -15.80 -5.34
CA ASN A 130 11.17 -14.85 -5.44
C ASN A 130 10.67 -13.44 -5.80
N ASN A 131 11.33 -12.39 -5.28
CA ASN A 131 10.96 -11.01 -5.49
C ASN A 131 9.51 -10.68 -5.11
N SER A 132 8.96 -11.31 -4.08
CA SER A 132 7.64 -11.00 -3.53
C SER A 132 7.71 -10.23 -2.22
N ASP A 133 8.89 -9.75 -1.86
CA ASP A 133 9.12 -8.90 -0.69
C ASP A 133 8.49 -7.51 -0.88
N TYR A 134 8.10 -6.92 0.25
CA TYR A 134 7.45 -5.62 0.27
C TYR A 134 7.83 -4.85 1.53
N MET A 135 8.19 -3.60 1.37
CA MET A 135 8.41 -2.67 2.47
C MET A 135 7.69 -1.35 2.19
N THR A 136 6.99 -0.85 3.18
CA THR A 136 6.44 0.51 3.14
C THR A 136 6.61 1.19 4.49
N GLU A 137 6.92 2.47 4.45
CA GLU A 137 7.03 3.32 5.62
C GLU A 137 6.27 4.62 5.36
N ALA A 138 5.33 4.96 6.23
CA ALA A 138 4.53 6.16 6.13
C ALA A 138 4.62 6.99 7.42
N THR A 139 4.76 8.29 7.24
CA THR A 139 4.71 9.26 8.34
C THR A 139 3.78 10.39 7.95
N LYS A 140 2.81 10.69 8.82
CA LYS A 140 1.84 11.77 8.64
C LYS A 140 1.92 12.73 9.83
N PHE A 141 1.84 14.01 9.54
CA PHE A 141 1.69 15.04 10.56
C PHE A 141 0.65 16.04 10.08
N GLY A 142 -0.26 16.40 10.96
CA GLY A 142 -1.27 17.42 10.72
C GLY A 142 -1.46 18.34 11.90
N ILE A 143 -1.73 19.60 11.61
CA ILE A 143 -2.13 20.59 12.57
C ILE A 143 -3.29 21.40 11.99
N SER A 144 -4.32 21.63 12.79
CA SER A 144 -5.44 22.49 12.38
C SER A 144 -5.97 23.33 13.53
N LYS A 145 -6.68 24.39 13.17
CA LYS A 145 -7.42 25.23 14.09
C LYS A 145 -8.83 25.42 13.57
N THR A 146 -9.80 25.24 14.45
CA THR A 146 -11.22 25.36 14.15
C THR A 146 -11.81 26.58 14.85
N GLY A 147 -12.99 27.02 14.42
CA GLY A 147 -13.73 28.12 14.99
C GLY A 147 -15.05 28.34 14.25
N ASP A 148 -15.83 29.33 14.66
CA ASP A 148 -17.11 29.70 14.02
C ASP A 148 -16.96 30.09 12.53
N TRP A 149 -15.74 30.43 12.11
CA TRP A 149 -15.36 30.78 10.73
C TRP A 149 -15.04 29.57 9.85
N GLY A 150 -15.05 28.37 10.41
CA GLY A 150 -14.61 27.12 9.75
C GLY A 150 -13.31 26.59 10.33
N TYR A 151 -12.48 26.01 9.49
CA TYR A 151 -11.17 25.48 9.90
C TYR A 151 -10.05 25.88 8.92
N LEU A 152 -8.83 25.87 9.44
CA LEU A 152 -7.60 26.02 8.67
C LEU A 152 -6.58 25.03 9.19
N GLY A 153 -5.94 24.29 8.30
CA GLY A 153 -4.95 23.29 8.67
C GLY A 153 -3.83 23.13 7.65
N PHE A 154 -2.78 22.49 8.11
CA PHE A 154 -1.63 22.10 7.32
C PHE A 154 -1.26 20.66 7.64
N SER A 155 -0.92 19.88 6.63
CA SER A 155 -0.43 18.51 6.80
C SER A 155 0.77 18.23 5.91
N VAL A 156 1.60 17.32 6.38
CA VAL A 156 2.70 16.71 5.64
C VAL A 156 2.55 15.21 5.72
N ASP A 157 2.65 14.57 4.58
CA ASP A 157 2.60 13.11 4.43
C ASP A 157 3.84 12.69 3.64
N ASN A 158 4.59 11.74 4.19
CA ASN A 158 5.68 11.06 3.52
C ASN A 158 5.37 9.57 3.47
N LEU A 159 5.41 8.99 2.26
CA LEU A 159 5.25 7.55 2.03
C LEU A 159 6.41 7.07 1.17
N GLU A 160 7.13 6.10 1.69
CA GLU A 160 8.19 5.38 1.00
C GLU A 160 7.77 3.94 0.83
N SER A 161 7.92 3.39 -0.37
CA SER A 161 7.57 2.01 -0.66
C SER A 161 8.63 1.39 -1.56
N VAL A 162 9.02 0.17 -1.22
CA VAL A 162 9.91 -0.67 -2.00
C VAL A 162 9.29 -2.05 -2.07
N TYR A 163 9.18 -2.59 -3.25
CA TYR A 163 8.62 -3.93 -3.46
C TYR A 163 9.33 -4.65 -4.59
N GLY A 164 9.43 -5.95 -4.45
CA GLY A 164 9.89 -6.82 -5.50
C GLY A 164 8.79 -7.02 -6.55
N ILE A 165 9.19 -7.38 -7.75
CA ILE A 165 8.27 -7.79 -8.83
C ILE A 165 8.58 -9.25 -9.11
N PRO A 166 7.69 -10.19 -8.75
CA PRO A 166 7.86 -11.59 -9.08
C PRO A 166 7.98 -11.75 -10.61
N PHE A 167 9.00 -12.45 -11.04
CA PHE A 167 9.22 -12.68 -12.45
C PHE A 167 8.16 -13.65 -12.99
N HIS A 168 7.42 -13.24 -13.99
CA HIS A 168 6.58 -14.09 -14.81
C HIS A 168 7.32 -14.33 -16.13
N GLY A 169 7.79 -15.54 -16.33
CA GLY A 169 8.68 -15.96 -17.39
C GLY A 169 8.34 -15.43 -18.78
N GLU A 170 9.42 -15.34 -19.57
CA GLU A 170 9.56 -15.29 -21.00
C GLU A 170 9.14 -14.02 -21.73
N GLU A 171 10.10 -13.12 -21.86
CA GLU A 171 10.17 -12.25 -23.03
C GLU A 171 10.58 -13.12 -24.23
N HIS A 172 9.65 -13.47 -25.08
CA HIS A 172 9.97 -13.93 -26.43
C HIS A 172 10.64 -12.77 -27.17
N GLU A 173 11.97 -12.75 -27.21
CA GLU A 173 12.69 -11.96 -28.21
C GLU A 173 12.31 -12.50 -29.58
N GLU A 174 11.39 -11.81 -30.28
CA GLU A 174 11.20 -12.01 -31.71
C GLU A 174 12.50 -11.62 -32.43
N HIS A 175 13.30 -12.60 -32.79
CA HIS A 175 14.36 -12.41 -33.75
C HIS A 175 13.75 -12.31 -35.14
N GLU A 176 13.73 -11.10 -35.74
CA GLU A 176 13.64 -10.87 -37.18
C GLU A 176 14.94 -11.35 -37.90
#